data_c9fc1facc773d4e9120ea368019d726b
#
_entry.id   c9fc1facc773d4e9120ea368019d726b
#
_cell.length_a   1.000
_cell.length_b   1.000
_cell.length_c   1.000
_cell.angle_alpha   90.00
_cell.angle_beta   90.00
_cell.angle_gamma   90.00
#
_symmetry.space_group_name_H-M   'P 1'
#
loop_
_entity.id
_entity.type
_entity.pdbx_description
1 polymer ?
#
loop_
_entity_poly.entity_id
_entity_poly.type
_entity_poly.pdbx_seq_one_letter_code
_entity_poly.pdbx_strand_id
1 'polypeptide(L)'
;MGYLYDGFARKPIYIMAYLLFTAIFAGYVLTSLLAVFILLRAIHGVAFGTVTVGGNTLVIDITPSNRRGEALGYYGLTNNVAMSIGPMTGLFLHDSHLSYEHIFSIGLLTCVLGFLAAVSVKAPRKVPVKRPPVSLDRFILLKGIPAGIALLLLSIPYGATTNYVAVYAREIGLQVPTGFFFTLMAVGMGISRIFAGKFVDRGYITQTISY
;
A
#
# COMPACT_ATOMS: atom_id res chain seq x y z
N MET A 1 -7.76 -11.56 5.05
CA MET A 1 -7.71 -10.27 5.80
C MET A 1 -9.10 -9.65 5.99
N GLY A 2 -9.98 -9.60 4.99
CA GLY A 2 -11.36 -9.08 5.15
C GLY A 2 -12.13 -9.69 6.32
N TYR A 3 -12.04 -11.00 6.51
CA TYR A 3 -12.69 -11.71 7.63
C TYR A 3 -12.35 -11.15 9.03
N LEU A 4 -11.10 -10.71 9.25
CA LEU A 4 -10.70 -10.10 10.51
C LEU A 4 -11.39 -8.76 10.74
N TYR A 5 -11.51 -7.94 9.68
CA TYR A 5 -12.14 -6.62 9.76
C TYR A 5 -13.67 -6.67 9.84
N ASP A 6 -14.30 -7.77 9.42
CA ASP A 6 -15.74 -7.95 9.54
C ASP A 6 -16.17 -8.47 10.91
N GLY A 7 -15.30 -9.24 11.59
CA GLY A 7 -15.63 -9.91 12.85
C GLY A 7 -15.15 -9.19 14.12
N PHE A 8 -14.30 -8.17 14.00
CA PHE A 8 -13.71 -7.47 15.14
C PHE A 8 -13.77 -5.94 14.97
N ALA A 9 -13.48 -5.21 16.03
CA ALA A 9 -13.32 -3.76 15.95
C ALA A 9 -12.18 -3.40 14.99
N ARG A 10 -12.48 -2.65 13.94
CA ARG A 10 -11.56 -2.42 12.80
C ARG A 10 -10.31 -1.63 13.17
N LYS A 11 -10.48 -0.55 13.96
CA LYS A 11 -9.35 0.30 14.35
C LYS A 11 -8.28 -0.44 15.17
N PRO A 12 -8.60 -1.23 16.21
CA PRO A 12 -7.57 -2.00 16.94
C PRO A 12 -6.77 -2.94 16.06
N ILE A 13 -7.41 -3.67 15.14
CA ILE A 13 -6.71 -4.57 14.21
C ILE A 13 -5.75 -3.78 13.31
N TYR A 14 -6.21 -2.64 12.78
CA TYR A 14 -5.39 -1.75 11.97
C TYR A 14 -4.16 -1.27 12.74
N ILE A 15 -4.34 -0.81 13.99
CA ILE A 15 -3.24 -0.35 14.85
C ILE A 15 -2.26 -1.47 15.18
N MET A 16 -2.75 -2.68 15.51
CA MET A 16 -1.89 -3.83 15.79
C MET A 16 -1.09 -4.25 14.55
N ALA A 17 -1.72 -4.27 13.38
CA ALA A 17 -1.04 -4.57 12.13
C ALA A 17 0.01 -3.50 11.78
N TYR A 18 -0.28 -2.24 12.03
CA TYR A 18 0.64 -1.15 11.80
C TYR A 18 1.82 -1.19 12.79
N LEU A 19 1.56 -1.53 14.06
CA LEU A 19 2.61 -1.75 15.05
C LEU A 19 3.54 -2.89 14.64
N LEU A 20 2.97 -4.03 14.21
CA LEU A 20 3.75 -5.15 13.68
C LEU A 20 4.60 -4.74 12.47
N PHE A 21 4.01 -3.99 11.54
CA PHE A 21 4.70 -3.44 10.37
C PHE A 21 5.90 -2.57 10.78
N THR A 22 5.71 -1.68 11.75
CA THR A 22 6.76 -0.82 12.29
C THR A 22 7.86 -1.63 13.01
N ALA A 23 7.47 -2.63 13.81
CA ALA A 23 8.41 -3.50 14.51
C ALA A 23 9.29 -4.31 13.54
N ILE A 24 8.76 -4.73 12.38
CA ILE A 24 9.53 -5.42 11.35
C ILE A 24 10.61 -4.49 10.76
N PHE A 25 10.32 -3.21 10.57
CA PHE A 25 11.33 -2.24 10.13
C PHE A 25 12.47 -2.09 11.16
N ALA A 26 12.16 -2.11 12.46
CA ALA A 26 13.20 -2.19 13.50
C ALA A 26 14.03 -3.48 13.36
N GLY A 27 13.39 -4.59 13.02
CA GLY A 27 14.07 -5.84 12.72
C GLY A 27 15.05 -5.74 11.54
N TYR A 28 14.72 -4.99 10.50
CA TYR A 28 15.63 -4.77 9.37
C TYR A 28 16.88 -3.96 9.75
N VAL A 29 16.75 -2.99 10.65
CA VAL A 29 17.90 -2.23 11.16
C VAL A 29 18.84 -3.11 11.99
N LEU A 30 18.28 -4.06 12.75
CA LEU A 30 19.03 -4.87 13.72
C LEU A 30 19.63 -6.17 13.14
N THR A 31 19.18 -6.61 11.95
CA THR A 31 19.62 -7.89 11.40
C THR A 31 20.69 -7.74 10.33
N SER A 32 21.76 -8.51 10.44
CA SER A 32 22.77 -8.72 9.40
C SER A 32 22.65 -10.08 8.71
N LEU A 33 21.74 -10.96 9.20
CA LEU A 33 21.56 -12.32 8.69
C LEU A 33 20.51 -12.35 7.58
N LEU A 34 20.92 -12.77 6.36
CA LEU A 34 20.02 -12.87 5.20
C LEU A 34 18.79 -13.74 5.47
N ALA A 35 18.94 -14.87 6.16
CA ALA A 35 17.82 -15.76 6.48
C ALA A 35 16.75 -15.06 7.34
N VAL A 36 17.18 -14.29 8.35
CA VAL A 36 16.28 -13.50 9.21
C VAL A 36 15.61 -12.40 8.40
N PHE A 37 16.37 -11.72 7.52
CA PHE A 37 15.82 -10.69 6.63
C PHE A 37 14.72 -11.24 5.72
N ILE A 38 14.91 -12.41 5.12
CA ILE A 38 13.90 -13.08 4.27
C ILE A 38 12.65 -13.42 5.09
N LEU A 39 12.80 -13.95 6.30
CA LEU A 39 11.67 -14.25 7.18
C LEU A 39 10.89 -12.99 7.57
N LEU A 40 11.59 -11.93 7.96
CA LEU A 40 11.00 -10.63 8.24
C LEU A 40 10.25 -10.09 7.03
N ARG A 41 10.77 -10.27 5.81
CA ARG A 41 10.14 -9.84 4.56
C ARG A 41 8.82 -10.58 4.29
N ALA A 42 8.76 -11.87 4.59
CA ALA A 42 7.52 -12.65 4.48
C ALA A 42 6.44 -12.14 5.46
N ILE A 43 6.81 -11.93 6.72
CA ILE A 43 5.89 -11.40 7.75
C ILE A 43 5.47 -9.95 7.41
N HIS A 44 6.41 -9.14 6.88
CA HIS A 44 6.14 -7.78 6.41
C HIS A 44 5.03 -7.78 5.35
N GLY A 45 5.05 -8.70 4.39
CA GLY A 45 3.99 -8.79 3.37
C GLY A 45 2.60 -8.99 3.97
N VAL A 46 2.49 -9.85 5.01
CA VAL A 46 1.22 -10.07 5.74
C VAL A 46 0.78 -8.81 6.49
N ALA A 47 1.70 -8.15 7.20
CA ALA A 47 1.44 -6.93 7.94
C ALA A 47 1.02 -5.79 6.98
N PHE A 48 1.75 -5.60 5.88
CA PHE A 48 1.44 -4.61 4.83
C PHE A 48 0.06 -4.82 4.21
N GLY A 49 -0.27 -6.05 3.84
CA GLY A 49 -1.60 -6.38 3.31
C GLY A 49 -2.71 -6.08 4.31
N THR A 50 -2.50 -6.37 5.59
CA THR A 50 -3.47 -6.07 6.66
C THR A 50 -3.64 -4.57 6.86
N VAL A 51 -2.55 -3.79 6.88
CA VAL A 51 -2.58 -2.32 7.00
C VAL A 51 -3.29 -1.70 5.79
N THR A 52 -2.99 -2.17 4.58
CA THR A 52 -3.59 -1.65 3.34
C THR A 52 -5.10 -1.87 3.31
N VAL A 53 -5.56 -3.09 3.60
CA VAL A 53 -7.00 -3.41 3.66
C VAL A 53 -7.67 -2.63 4.79
N GLY A 54 -7.03 -2.55 5.96
CA GLY A 54 -7.54 -1.81 7.11
C GLY A 54 -7.68 -0.32 6.85
N GLY A 55 -6.68 0.29 6.21
CA GLY A 55 -6.70 1.70 5.85
C GLY A 55 -7.83 2.04 4.88
N ASN A 56 -7.98 1.28 3.79
CA ASN A 56 -9.10 1.44 2.85
C ASN A 56 -10.46 1.30 3.57
N THR A 57 -10.58 0.31 4.46
CA THR A 57 -11.83 0.08 5.20
C THR A 57 -12.14 1.23 6.17
N LEU A 58 -11.13 1.76 6.87
CA LEU A 58 -11.31 2.90 7.76
C LEU A 58 -11.71 4.16 7.00
N VAL A 59 -11.11 4.43 5.84
CA VAL A 59 -11.48 5.56 4.97
C VAL A 59 -12.96 5.47 4.58
N ILE A 60 -13.44 4.28 4.18
CA ILE A 60 -14.85 4.06 3.86
C ILE A 60 -15.75 4.30 5.08
N ASP A 61 -15.30 3.90 6.28
CA ASP A 61 -16.10 4.01 7.50
C ASP A 61 -16.27 5.44 8.00
N ILE A 62 -15.28 6.30 7.80
CA ILE A 62 -15.30 7.71 8.21
C ILE A 62 -15.87 8.64 7.14
N THR A 63 -16.11 8.14 5.92
CA THR A 63 -16.56 8.95 4.78
C THR A 63 -18.03 8.72 4.48
N PRO A 64 -18.84 9.79 4.25
CA PRO A 64 -20.22 9.67 3.78
C PRO A 64 -20.32 8.87 2.48
N SER A 65 -21.44 8.14 2.30
CA SER A 65 -21.61 7.21 1.18
C SER A 65 -21.46 7.86 -0.21
N ASN A 66 -21.89 9.11 -0.35
CA ASN A 66 -21.85 9.88 -1.60
C ASN A 66 -20.46 10.44 -1.97
N ARG A 67 -19.42 10.26 -1.11
CA ARG A 67 -18.07 10.75 -1.35
C ARG A 67 -17.00 9.68 -1.15
N ARG A 68 -17.38 8.42 -1.10
CA ARG A 68 -16.45 7.32 -0.85
C ARG A 68 -15.45 7.11 -1.98
N GLY A 69 -15.87 7.27 -3.24
CA GLY A 69 -14.99 7.18 -4.40
C GLY A 69 -13.93 8.27 -4.40
N GLU A 70 -14.33 9.51 -4.13
CA GLU A 70 -13.41 10.64 -3.99
C GLU A 70 -12.40 10.42 -2.84
N ALA A 71 -12.87 10.00 -1.66
CA ALA A 71 -12.02 9.75 -0.51
C ALA A 71 -11.01 8.61 -0.76
N LEU A 72 -11.43 7.52 -1.39
CA LEU A 72 -10.54 6.44 -1.79
C LEU A 72 -9.55 6.87 -2.87
N GLY A 73 -9.96 7.78 -3.77
CA GLY A 73 -9.08 8.39 -4.75
C GLY A 73 -7.94 9.17 -4.07
N TYR A 74 -8.26 10.06 -3.14
CA TYR A 74 -7.26 10.81 -2.37
C TYR A 74 -6.40 9.91 -1.50
N TYR A 75 -6.99 8.92 -0.81
CA TYR A 75 -6.23 7.95 -0.03
C TYR A 75 -5.27 7.14 -0.90
N GLY A 76 -5.73 6.72 -2.08
CA GLY A 76 -4.86 6.02 -3.02
C GLY A 76 -3.76 6.91 -3.63
N LEU A 77 -3.99 8.24 -3.72
CA LEU A 77 -2.98 9.19 -4.17
C LEU A 77 -1.78 9.22 -3.22
N THR A 78 -2.00 9.14 -1.90
CA THR A 78 -0.89 9.08 -0.92
C THR A 78 -0.01 7.86 -1.14
N ASN A 79 -0.59 6.71 -1.50
CA ASN A 79 0.16 5.51 -1.84
C ASN A 79 1.02 5.70 -3.11
N ASN A 80 0.47 6.34 -4.15
CA ASN A 80 1.23 6.62 -5.37
C ASN A 80 2.41 7.57 -5.11
N VAL A 81 2.20 8.61 -4.30
CA VAL A 81 3.26 9.53 -3.87
C VAL A 81 4.35 8.79 -3.11
N ALA A 82 3.98 7.90 -2.18
CA ALA A 82 4.92 7.08 -1.44
C ALA A 82 5.71 6.12 -2.34
N MET A 83 5.05 5.50 -3.34
CA MET A 83 5.69 4.62 -4.32
C MET A 83 6.68 5.35 -5.25
N SER A 84 6.53 6.66 -5.41
CA SER A 84 7.49 7.49 -6.14
C SER A 84 8.64 7.94 -5.24
N ILE A 85 8.31 8.57 -4.11
CA ILE A 85 9.30 9.16 -3.20
C ILE A 85 10.18 8.08 -2.56
N GLY A 86 9.60 6.92 -2.21
CA GLY A 86 10.32 5.83 -1.56
C GLY A 86 11.55 5.36 -2.34
N PRO A 87 11.39 4.82 -3.56
CA PRO A 87 12.53 4.37 -4.38
C PRO A 87 13.49 5.52 -4.76
N MET A 88 12.95 6.70 -5.08
CA MET A 88 13.76 7.88 -5.41
C MET A 88 14.67 8.25 -4.23
N THR A 89 14.12 8.36 -3.03
CA THR A 89 14.88 8.68 -1.82
C THR A 89 15.88 7.58 -1.49
N GLY A 90 15.46 6.30 -1.58
CA GLY A 90 16.34 5.17 -1.32
C GLY A 90 17.56 5.12 -2.25
N LEU A 91 17.36 5.36 -3.56
CA LEU A 91 18.44 5.43 -4.53
C LEU A 91 19.35 6.63 -4.26
N PHE A 92 18.79 7.81 -4.01
CA PHE A 92 19.57 9.01 -3.71
C PHE A 92 20.44 8.83 -2.45
N LEU A 93 19.91 8.26 -1.39
CA LEU A 93 20.64 8.00 -0.15
C LEU A 93 21.74 6.94 -0.37
N HIS A 94 21.48 5.93 -1.18
CA HIS A 94 22.45 4.92 -1.52
C HIS A 94 23.60 5.50 -2.37
N ASP A 95 23.28 6.31 -3.37
CA ASP A 95 24.27 6.99 -4.23
C ASP A 95 25.10 8.03 -3.44
N SER A 96 24.54 8.55 -2.33
CA SER A 96 25.24 9.41 -1.37
C SER A 96 26.12 8.65 -0.38
N HIS A 97 26.38 7.35 -0.63
CA HIS A 97 27.23 6.47 0.19
C HIS A 97 26.72 6.25 1.64
N LEU A 98 25.44 6.49 1.92
CA LEU A 98 24.86 6.09 3.21
C LEU A 98 24.78 4.57 3.34
N SER A 99 25.07 4.06 4.53
CA SER A 99 24.92 2.62 4.81
C SER A 99 23.44 2.20 4.78
N TYR A 100 23.18 0.94 4.48
CA TYR A 100 21.82 0.38 4.49
C TYR A 100 21.14 0.54 5.85
N GLU A 101 21.91 0.46 6.95
CA GLU A 101 21.40 0.70 8.31
C GLU A 101 20.78 2.09 8.46
N HIS A 102 21.43 3.13 7.96
CA HIS A 102 20.89 4.49 7.97
C HIS A 102 19.64 4.61 7.09
N ILE A 103 19.64 3.98 5.91
CA ILE A 103 18.48 4.00 5.00
C ILE A 103 17.27 3.33 5.67
N PHE A 104 17.46 2.15 6.29
CA PHE A 104 16.39 1.47 7.03
C PHE A 104 15.95 2.23 8.28
N SER A 105 16.87 2.95 8.95
CA SER A 105 16.53 3.78 10.11
C SER A 105 15.64 4.97 9.71
N ILE A 106 15.88 5.60 8.55
CA ILE A 106 14.98 6.62 8.00
C ILE A 106 13.62 6.01 7.67
N GLY A 107 13.59 4.81 7.09
CA GLY A 107 12.36 4.05 6.86
C GLY A 107 11.60 3.75 8.16
N LEU A 108 12.29 3.35 9.22
CA LEU A 108 11.72 3.13 10.54
C LEU A 108 11.11 4.42 11.12
N LEU A 109 11.81 5.54 11.00
CA LEU A 109 11.30 6.84 11.46
C LEU A 109 9.98 7.19 10.75
N THR A 110 9.91 7.02 9.44
CA THR A 110 8.66 7.27 8.68
C THR A 110 7.54 6.32 9.10
N CYS A 111 7.84 5.06 9.39
CA CYS A 111 6.88 4.10 9.93
C CYS A 111 6.34 4.50 11.30
N VAL A 112 7.21 4.97 12.20
CA VAL A 112 6.81 5.45 13.53
C VAL A 112 5.89 6.68 13.41
N LEU A 113 6.25 7.65 12.58
CA LEU A 113 5.40 8.83 12.32
C LEU A 113 4.04 8.44 11.75
N GLY A 114 4.01 7.51 10.79
CA GLY A 114 2.78 6.97 10.24
C GLY A 114 1.95 6.21 11.27
N PHE A 115 2.58 5.44 12.16
CA PHE A 115 1.90 4.76 13.26
C PHE A 115 1.25 5.75 14.22
N LEU A 116 1.95 6.81 14.61
CA LEU A 116 1.39 7.87 15.47
C LEU A 116 0.21 8.57 14.81
N ALA A 117 0.31 8.86 13.51
CA ALA A 117 -0.81 9.39 12.73
C ALA A 117 -1.99 8.41 12.70
N ALA A 118 -1.76 7.11 12.50
CA ALA A 118 -2.79 6.08 12.50
C ALA A 118 -3.52 5.97 13.85
N VAL A 119 -2.82 6.06 14.97
CA VAL A 119 -3.40 6.10 16.32
C VAL A 119 -4.32 7.30 16.50
N SER A 120 -3.96 8.46 15.94
CA SER A 120 -4.72 9.71 16.04
C SER A 120 -6.05 9.70 15.28
N VAL A 121 -6.24 8.79 14.31
CA VAL A 121 -7.47 8.70 13.52
C VAL A 121 -8.66 8.37 14.43
N LYS A 122 -9.68 9.23 14.44
CA LYS A 122 -10.94 8.97 15.14
C LYS A 122 -11.86 8.14 14.23
N ALA A 123 -12.05 6.86 14.54
CA ALA A 123 -12.94 5.99 13.81
C ALA A 123 -14.21 5.67 14.65
N PRO A 124 -15.40 5.61 14.04
CA PRO A 124 -16.61 5.22 14.74
C PRO A 124 -16.49 3.78 15.26
N ARG A 125 -16.95 3.55 16.49
CA ARG A 125 -17.06 2.20 17.03
C ARG A 125 -18.21 1.48 16.32
N LYS A 126 -17.87 0.68 15.30
CA LYS A 126 -18.86 -0.26 14.75
C LYS A 126 -18.97 -1.45 15.69
N VAL A 127 -20.21 -1.73 16.10
CA VAL A 127 -20.54 -2.94 16.85
C VAL A 127 -20.27 -4.15 15.94
N PRO A 128 -19.55 -5.17 16.40
CA PRO A 128 -19.33 -6.38 15.61
C PRO A 128 -20.67 -6.99 15.21
N VAL A 129 -20.89 -7.18 13.93
CA VAL A 129 -22.08 -7.85 13.42
C VAL A 129 -22.01 -9.33 13.79
N LYS A 130 -23.15 -9.94 14.18
CA LYS A 130 -23.25 -11.39 14.45
C LYS A 130 -22.53 -12.17 13.36
N ARG A 131 -21.57 -13.00 13.74
CA ARG A 131 -20.74 -13.78 12.80
C ARG A 131 -21.61 -14.76 12.04
N PRO A 132 -21.83 -14.60 10.74
CA PRO A 132 -22.41 -15.66 9.94
C PRO A 132 -21.45 -16.85 9.83
N PRO A 133 -21.93 -18.06 9.50
CA PRO A 133 -21.10 -19.26 9.44
C PRO A 133 -19.90 -19.08 8.49
N VAL A 134 -18.79 -19.73 8.82
CA VAL A 134 -17.58 -19.73 8.00
C VAL A 134 -17.87 -20.42 6.67
N SER A 135 -17.74 -19.70 5.56
CA SER A 135 -17.87 -20.24 4.20
C SER A 135 -16.61 -19.91 3.38
N LEU A 136 -16.28 -20.74 2.41
CA LEU A 136 -15.16 -20.51 1.48
C LEU A 136 -15.28 -19.17 0.74
N ASP A 137 -16.49 -18.77 0.38
CA ASP A 137 -16.77 -17.49 -0.30
C ASP A 137 -16.38 -16.25 0.53
N ARG A 138 -16.18 -16.38 1.84
CA ARG A 138 -15.68 -15.33 2.72
C ARG A 138 -14.17 -15.17 2.66
N PHE A 139 -13.45 -16.23 2.33
CA PHE A 139 -11.99 -16.19 2.18
C PHE A 139 -11.62 -15.84 0.75
N ILE A 140 -12.38 -16.35 -0.21
CA ILE A 140 -12.17 -16.15 -1.64
C ILE A 140 -13.51 -15.73 -2.25
N LEU A 141 -13.66 -14.43 -2.56
CA LEU A 141 -14.85 -13.94 -3.25
C LEU A 141 -14.86 -14.51 -4.68
N LEU A 142 -15.56 -15.63 -4.90
CA LEU A 142 -15.57 -16.34 -6.19
C LEU A 142 -15.99 -15.43 -7.35
N LYS A 143 -16.97 -14.55 -7.13
CA LYS A 143 -17.40 -13.53 -8.12
C LYS A 143 -16.32 -12.48 -8.42
N GLY A 144 -15.35 -12.30 -7.54
CA GLY A 144 -14.23 -11.36 -7.71
C GLY A 144 -13.01 -11.97 -8.41
N ILE A 145 -12.98 -13.29 -8.63
CA ILE A 145 -11.83 -13.97 -9.24
C ILE A 145 -11.46 -13.40 -10.62
N PRO A 146 -12.37 -13.14 -11.57
CA PRO A 146 -12.01 -12.58 -12.87
C PRO A 146 -11.32 -11.21 -12.75
N ALA A 147 -11.87 -10.32 -11.91
CA ALA A 147 -11.25 -9.01 -11.64
C ALA A 147 -9.90 -9.15 -10.95
N GLY A 148 -9.76 -10.12 -10.02
CA GLY A 148 -8.50 -10.44 -9.36
C GLY A 148 -7.43 -10.94 -10.31
N ILE A 149 -7.79 -11.80 -11.26
CA ILE A 149 -6.87 -12.29 -12.31
C ILE A 149 -6.45 -11.15 -13.24
N ALA A 150 -7.37 -10.29 -13.66
CA ALA A 150 -7.05 -9.13 -14.49
C ALA A 150 -6.05 -8.20 -13.78
N LEU A 151 -6.27 -7.92 -12.49
CA LEU A 151 -5.35 -7.12 -11.68
C LEU A 151 -4.00 -7.80 -11.49
N LEU A 152 -3.97 -9.13 -11.29
CA LEU A 152 -2.74 -9.91 -11.18
C LEU A 152 -1.90 -9.79 -12.46
N LEU A 153 -2.52 -10.02 -13.61
CA LEU A 153 -1.85 -9.94 -14.91
C LEU A 153 -1.32 -8.54 -15.21
N LEU A 154 -2.04 -7.50 -14.80
CA LEU A 154 -1.58 -6.10 -14.90
C LEU A 154 -0.41 -5.81 -13.94
N SER A 155 -0.43 -6.41 -12.75
CA SER A 155 0.58 -6.15 -11.72
C SER A 155 1.94 -6.79 -12.04
N ILE A 156 1.97 -7.87 -12.84
CA ILE A 156 3.23 -8.54 -13.25
C ILE A 156 4.13 -7.59 -14.04
N PRO A 157 3.72 -7.02 -15.20
CA PRO A 157 4.55 -6.08 -15.95
C PRO A 157 4.84 -4.78 -15.17
N TYR A 158 3.88 -4.31 -14.37
CA TYR A 158 4.10 -3.17 -13.49
C TYR A 158 5.24 -3.45 -12.49
N GLY A 159 5.21 -4.58 -11.81
CA GLY A 159 6.26 -4.99 -10.87
C GLY A 159 7.61 -5.19 -11.56
N ALA A 160 7.63 -5.82 -12.74
CA ALA A 160 8.86 -5.97 -13.52
C ALA A 160 9.46 -4.60 -13.90
N THR A 161 8.65 -3.70 -14.43
CA THR A 161 9.12 -2.36 -14.83
C THR A 161 9.66 -1.58 -13.64
N THR A 162 8.95 -1.52 -12.53
CA THR A 162 9.38 -0.75 -11.35
C THR A 162 10.63 -1.30 -10.67
N ASN A 163 10.85 -2.60 -10.71
CA ASN A 163 12.04 -3.22 -10.10
C ASN A 163 13.28 -3.14 -11.00
N TYR A 164 13.10 -3.26 -12.32
CA TYR A 164 14.24 -3.38 -13.24
C TYR A 164 14.59 -2.09 -13.98
N VAL A 165 13.76 -1.04 -13.92
CA VAL A 165 14.02 0.22 -14.64
C VAL A 165 15.37 0.84 -14.31
N ALA A 166 15.78 0.81 -13.03
CA ALA A 166 17.06 1.36 -12.60
C ALA A 166 18.26 0.54 -13.11
N VAL A 167 18.12 -0.79 -13.11
CA VAL A 167 19.14 -1.70 -13.64
C VAL A 167 19.27 -1.51 -15.14
N TYR A 168 18.15 -1.52 -15.86
CA TYR A 168 18.11 -1.34 -17.30
C TYR A 168 18.70 0.02 -17.74
N ALA A 169 18.34 1.10 -17.05
CA ALA A 169 18.89 2.43 -17.34
C ALA A 169 20.43 2.47 -17.22
N ARG A 170 21.00 1.80 -16.22
CA ARG A 170 22.47 1.67 -16.08
C ARG A 170 23.09 0.84 -17.19
N GLU A 171 22.44 -0.26 -17.58
CA GLU A 171 22.93 -1.16 -18.64
C GLU A 171 23.02 -0.47 -20.01
N ILE A 172 22.04 0.37 -20.36
CA ILE A 172 22.02 1.14 -21.62
C ILE A 172 22.81 2.46 -21.54
N GLY A 173 23.49 2.73 -20.41
CA GLY A 173 24.29 3.94 -20.23
C GLY A 173 23.51 5.25 -20.13
N LEU A 174 22.25 5.19 -19.70
CA LEU A 174 21.40 6.37 -19.54
C LEU A 174 21.91 7.22 -18.37
N GLN A 175 22.33 8.45 -18.64
CA GLN A 175 22.87 9.38 -17.63
C GLN A 175 21.79 10.21 -16.92
N VAL A 176 20.49 9.86 -17.11
CA VAL A 176 19.37 10.55 -16.46
C VAL A 176 19.10 9.89 -15.10
N PRO A 177 18.92 10.68 -14.01
CA PRO A 177 18.57 10.11 -12.72
C PRO A 177 17.28 9.28 -12.80
N THR A 178 17.39 7.98 -12.52
CA THR A 178 16.27 7.02 -12.63
C THR A 178 15.09 7.37 -11.73
N GLY A 179 15.31 8.22 -10.71
CA GLY A 179 14.26 8.75 -9.86
C GLY A 179 13.16 9.51 -10.61
N PHE A 180 13.48 10.18 -11.73
CA PHE A 180 12.48 10.87 -12.57
C PHE A 180 11.43 9.94 -13.15
N PHE A 181 11.78 8.68 -13.46
CA PHE A 181 10.82 7.68 -13.88
C PHE A 181 9.69 7.51 -12.85
N PHE A 182 10.05 7.34 -11.58
CA PHE A 182 9.08 7.16 -10.50
C PHE A 182 8.23 8.41 -10.27
N THR A 183 8.81 9.59 -10.42
CA THR A 183 8.09 10.87 -10.30
C THR A 183 7.05 11.03 -11.40
N LEU A 184 7.42 10.79 -12.67
CA LEU A 184 6.48 10.87 -13.80
C LEU A 184 5.38 9.81 -13.69
N MET A 185 5.73 8.59 -13.28
CA MET A 185 4.76 7.52 -13.03
C MET A 185 3.76 7.92 -11.94
N ALA A 186 4.22 8.52 -10.82
CA ALA A 186 3.33 8.97 -9.75
C ALA A 186 2.41 10.10 -10.20
N VAL A 187 2.89 11.04 -10.99
CA VAL A 187 2.08 12.13 -11.57
C VAL A 187 0.95 11.54 -12.44
N GLY A 188 1.28 10.63 -13.35
CA GLY A 188 0.29 9.96 -14.21
C GLY A 188 -0.76 9.20 -13.41
N MET A 189 -0.34 8.38 -12.42
CA MET A 189 -1.27 7.68 -11.55
C MET A 189 -2.10 8.63 -10.68
N GLY A 190 -1.52 9.73 -10.20
CA GLY A 190 -2.21 10.73 -9.41
C GLY A 190 -3.34 11.41 -10.20
N ILE A 191 -3.04 11.85 -11.40
CA ILE A 191 -4.04 12.44 -12.32
C ILE A 191 -5.18 11.45 -12.56
N SER A 192 -4.85 10.21 -12.95
CA SER A 192 -5.86 9.16 -13.18
C SER A 192 -6.78 8.95 -11.96
N ARG A 193 -6.24 8.86 -10.74
CA ARG A 193 -7.03 8.63 -9.53
C ARG A 193 -7.97 9.77 -9.18
N ILE A 194 -7.54 11.02 -9.37
CA ILE A 194 -8.39 12.20 -9.09
C ILE A 194 -9.63 12.18 -10.00
N PHE A 195 -9.45 11.89 -11.28
CA PHE A 195 -10.55 11.83 -12.22
C PHE A 195 -11.42 10.58 -12.00
N ALA A 196 -10.82 9.40 -11.90
CA ALA A 196 -11.53 8.14 -11.71
C ALA A 196 -12.43 8.16 -10.46
N GLY A 197 -11.96 8.68 -9.31
CA GLY A 197 -12.75 8.77 -8.10
C GLY A 197 -14.04 9.57 -8.27
N LYS A 198 -13.96 10.71 -8.96
CA LYS A 198 -15.14 11.56 -9.25
C LYS A 198 -16.14 10.91 -10.22
N PHE A 199 -15.66 10.17 -11.21
CA PHE A 199 -16.52 9.44 -12.13
C PHE A 199 -17.24 8.28 -11.45
N VAL A 200 -16.55 7.55 -10.57
CA VAL A 200 -17.13 6.46 -9.78
C VAL A 200 -18.26 6.98 -8.88
N ASP A 201 -18.08 8.11 -8.19
CA ASP A 201 -19.12 8.70 -7.33
C ASP A 201 -20.33 9.20 -8.12
N ARG A 202 -20.17 9.52 -9.42
CA ARG A 202 -21.27 9.85 -10.33
C ARG A 202 -21.99 8.63 -10.90
N GLY A 203 -21.60 7.42 -10.52
CA GLY A 203 -22.23 6.16 -10.96
C GLY A 203 -21.66 5.56 -12.25
N TYR A 204 -20.61 6.15 -12.84
CA TYR A 204 -19.97 5.65 -14.06
C TYR A 204 -18.92 4.56 -13.81
N ILE A 205 -19.23 3.61 -12.90
CA ILE A 205 -18.27 2.58 -12.46
C ILE A 205 -17.79 1.71 -13.62
N THR A 206 -18.72 1.17 -14.42
CA THR A 206 -18.40 0.27 -15.54
C THR A 206 -17.59 1.00 -16.62
N GLN A 207 -18.00 2.23 -16.97
CA GLN A 207 -17.30 3.05 -17.95
C GLN A 207 -15.88 3.40 -17.49
N THR A 208 -15.71 3.72 -16.19
CA THR A 208 -14.39 4.05 -15.63
C THR A 208 -13.43 2.85 -15.65
N ILE A 209 -13.95 1.62 -15.64
CA ILE A 209 -13.14 0.40 -15.73
C ILE A 209 -12.84 0.01 -17.18
N SER A 210 -13.74 0.40 -18.12
CA SER A 210 -13.66 0.00 -19.55
C SER A 210 -12.80 0.93 -20.41
N TYR A 211 -12.50 2.13 -19.94
CA TYR A 211 -11.69 3.17 -20.60
C TYR A 211 -10.43 3.49 -19.78
#